data_96bfedeebd1a65c0fa4c2024ebb0158a
#
_entry.id   96bfedeebd1a65c0fa4c2024ebb0158a
#
_cell.length_a   1.000
_cell.length_b   1.000
_cell.length_c   1.000
_cell.angle_alpha   90.00
_cell.angle_beta   90.00
_cell.angle_gamma   90.00
#
_symmetry.space_group_name_H-M   'P 1'
#
loop_
_entity.id
_entity.type
_entity.pdbx_description
1 polymer ?
#
loop_
_entity_poly.entity_id
_entity_poly.type
_entity_poly.pdbx_seq_one_letter_code
_entity_poly.pdbx_strand_id
1 'polypeptide(L)'
;MEIKAIKASDTWQIRHEVMWPNMPFEFVQLEEDDSGFHFGVFEGDKLVSIVSCFIEGKEMQFRKLATLEEYQGKGIASYLLKYILEFAKSRDLQNVWCNARSNKKSFYEKIGLADTHKTFVKAGQEFTIMQLKL
;
A
#
# COMPACT_ATOMS: atom_id res chain seq x y z
N MET A 1 0.80 15.84 -10.41
CA MET A 1 1.05 14.40 -10.22
C MET A 1 -0.13 13.60 -10.70
N GLU A 2 0.11 12.43 -11.23
CA GLU A 2 -0.92 11.60 -11.82
C GLU A 2 -0.86 10.19 -11.26
N ILE A 3 -2.02 9.59 -10.97
CA ILE A 3 -2.12 8.19 -10.53
C ILE A 3 -2.51 7.35 -11.73
N LYS A 4 -1.79 6.25 -11.95
CA LYS A 4 -2.08 5.29 -13.02
C LYS A 4 -2.06 3.87 -12.49
N ALA A 5 -2.85 3.01 -13.14
CA ALA A 5 -2.71 1.56 -12.97
C ALA A 5 -1.39 1.13 -13.62
N ILE A 6 -0.65 0.28 -12.94
CA ILE A 6 0.66 -0.19 -13.39
C ILE A 6 0.73 -1.71 -13.26
N LYS A 7 1.78 -2.29 -13.84
CA LYS A 7 2.02 -3.74 -13.73
C LYS A 7 2.64 -4.07 -12.38
N ALA A 8 2.47 -5.30 -11.92
CA ALA A 8 3.16 -5.78 -10.72
C ALA A 8 4.66 -5.52 -10.80
N SER A 9 5.29 -5.84 -11.91
CA SER A 9 6.74 -5.67 -12.09
C SER A 9 7.18 -4.21 -11.98
N ASP A 10 6.30 -3.25 -12.25
CA ASP A 10 6.62 -1.84 -12.13
C ASP A 10 6.79 -1.41 -10.67
N THR A 11 6.24 -2.19 -9.71
CA THR A 11 6.33 -1.87 -8.28
C THR A 11 7.62 -2.37 -7.63
N TRP A 12 8.29 -3.33 -8.24
CA TRP A 12 9.37 -4.08 -7.58
C TRP A 12 10.56 -3.21 -7.23
N GLN A 13 10.98 -2.31 -8.10
CA GLN A 13 12.14 -1.47 -7.85
C GLN A 13 11.94 -0.57 -6.62
N ILE A 14 10.78 0.08 -6.50
CA ILE A 14 10.48 0.94 -5.35
C ILE A 14 10.31 0.12 -4.08
N ARG A 15 9.66 -1.05 -4.16
CA ARG A 15 9.58 -1.96 -3.01
C ARG A 15 10.97 -2.30 -2.49
N HIS A 16 11.88 -2.63 -3.40
CA HIS A 16 13.24 -3.00 -3.03
C HIS A 16 14.00 -1.81 -2.46
N GLU A 17 14.00 -0.69 -3.17
CA GLU A 17 14.76 0.49 -2.79
C GLU A 17 14.33 1.08 -1.44
N VAL A 18 13.01 1.17 -1.22
CA VAL A 18 12.45 1.86 -0.06
C VAL A 18 12.25 0.92 1.13
N MET A 19 11.81 -0.29 0.90
CA MET A 19 11.40 -1.20 1.98
C MET A 19 12.46 -2.24 2.34
N TRP A 20 13.13 -2.81 1.34
CA TRP A 20 14.03 -3.95 1.53
C TRP A 20 15.33 -3.81 0.73
N PRO A 21 16.10 -2.71 0.91
CA PRO A 21 17.29 -2.46 0.08
C PRO A 21 18.41 -3.48 0.30
N ASN A 22 18.43 -4.14 1.46
CA ASN A 22 19.48 -5.10 1.80
C ASN A 22 19.11 -6.54 1.49
N MET A 23 17.92 -6.78 0.94
CA MET A 23 17.47 -8.11 0.55
C MET A 23 17.67 -8.32 -0.95
N PRO A 24 17.74 -9.58 -1.41
CA PRO A 24 17.77 -9.83 -2.86
C PRO A 24 16.55 -9.25 -3.55
N PHE A 25 16.71 -8.87 -4.82
CA PHE A 25 15.61 -8.27 -5.57
C PHE A 25 14.36 -9.16 -5.63
N GLU A 26 14.55 -10.48 -5.72
CA GLU A 26 13.45 -11.45 -5.75
C GLU A 26 12.61 -11.43 -4.49
N PHE A 27 13.16 -10.95 -3.38
CA PHE A 27 12.46 -10.89 -2.09
C PHE A 27 11.21 -10.02 -2.16
N VAL A 28 11.19 -9.00 -3.01
CA VAL A 28 10.06 -8.07 -3.10
C VAL A 28 8.98 -8.53 -4.09
N GLN A 29 9.22 -9.60 -4.82
CA GLN A 29 8.23 -10.16 -5.74
C GLN A 29 7.30 -11.06 -4.96
N LEU A 30 6.00 -10.74 -4.97
CA LEU A 30 5.00 -11.51 -4.24
C LEU A 30 4.40 -12.57 -5.14
N GLU A 31 4.12 -13.72 -4.55
CA GLU A 31 3.49 -14.83 -5.24
C GLU A 31 2.13 -14.44 -5.82
N GLU A 32 1.37 -13.61 -5.08
CA GLU A 32 0.04 -13.16 -5.47
C GLU A 32 0.03 -11.90 -6.34
N ASP A 33 1.20 -11.39 -6.75
CA ASP A 33 1.28 -10.15 -7.53
C ASP A 33 0.46 -10.16 -8.81
N ASP A 34 0.41 -11.30 -9.52
CA ASP A 34 -0.31 -11.39 -10.78
C ASP A 34 -1.82 -11.24 -10.62
N SER A 35 -2.36 -11.50 -9.43
CA SER A 35 -3.79 -11.35 -9.15
C SER A 35 -4.15 -9.99 -8.57
N GLY A 36 -3.16 -9.13 -8.33
CA GLY A 36 -3.35 -7.83 -7.69
C GLY A 36 -3.67 -6.71 -8.66
N PHE A 37 -4.13 -5.60 -8.08
CA PHE A 37 -4.28 -4.32 -8.77
C PHE A 37 -3.22 -3.39 -8.23
N HIS A 38 -2.37 -2.87 -9.10
CA HIS A 38 -1.23 -2.06 -8.70
C HIS A 38 -1.39 -0.65 -9.23
N PHE A 39 -1.10 0.33 -8.37
CA PHE A 39 -1.24 1.74 -8.73
C PHE A 39 0.03 2.49 -8.38
N GLY A 40 0.32 3.49 -9.16
CA GLY A 40 1.48 4.33 -8.94
C GLY A 40 1.19 5.80 -9.15
N VAL A 41 1.92 6.63 -8.43
CA VAL A 41 1.91 8.08 -8.62
C VAL A 41 3.11 8.45 -9.46
N PHE A 42 2.86 9.23 -10.51
CA PHE A 42 3.90 9.72 -11.41
C PHE A 42 4.06 11.23 -11.28
N GLU A 43 5.30 11.68 -11.24
CA GLU A 43 5.65 13.06 -11.47
C GLU A 43 6.29 13.12 -12.85
N GLY A 44 5.56 13.66 -13.84
CA GLY A 44 5.96 13.51 -15.22
C GLY A 44 6.01 12.04 -15.60
N ASP A 45 7.15 11.57 -16.07
CA ASP A 45 7.35 10.18 -16.46
C ASP A 45 7.95 9.33 -15.33
N LYS A 46 8.22 9.94 -14.16
CA LYS A 46 8.88 9.26 -13.06
C LYS A 46 7.87 8.68 -12.08
N LEU A 47 7.94 7.37 -11.86
CA LEU A 47 7.16 6.69 -10.83
C LEU A 47 7.77 7.01 -9.46
N VAL A 48 7.00 7.58 -8.55
CA VAL A 48 7.50 8.05 -7.26
C VAL A 48 6.85 7.39 -6.05
N SER A 49 5.69 6.76 -6.22
CA SER A 49 4.98 6.07 -5.13
C SER A 49 4.16 4.92 -5.69
N ILE A 50 4.01 3.86 -4.90
CA ILE A 50 3.31 2.65 -5.33
C ILE A 50 2.44 2.10 -4.20
N VAL A 51 1.42 1.34 -4.59
CA VAL A 51 0.63 0.52 -3.68
C VAL A 51 0.07 -0.66 -4.46
N SER A 52 -0.11 -1.79 -3.77
CA SER A 52 -0.67 -3.00 -4.37
C SER A 52 -1.92 -3.40 -3.60
N CYS A 53 -2.97 -3.76 -4.34
CA CYS A 53 -4.29 -4.08 -3.79
C CYS A 53 -4.70 -5.48 -4.20
N PHE A 54 -5.22 -6.24 -3.25
CA PHE A 54 -5.63 -7.62 -3.45
C PHE A 54 -7.06 -7.79 -2.96
N ILE A 55 -7.95 -8.25 -3.83
CA ILE A 55 -9.38 -8.37 -3.53
C ILE A 55 -9.71 -9.83 -3.29
N GLU A 56 -10.38 -10.10 -2.17
CA GLU A 56 -10.92 -11.40 -1.85
C GLU A 56 -12.35 -11.21 -1.33
N GLY A 57 -13.32 -11.74 -2.07
CA GLY A 57 -14.73 -11.53 -1.75
C GLY A 57 -15.10 -10.06 -1.82
N LYS A 58 -15.59 -9.52 -0.70
CA LYS A 58 -15.96 -8.11 -0.58
C LYS A 58 -14.94 -7.27 0.16
N GLU A 59 -13.73 -7.80 0.32
CA GLU A 59 -12.65 -7.11 1.02
C GLU A 59 -11.48 -6.84 0.11
N MET A 60 -10.79 -5.72 0.35
CA MET A 60 -9.54 -5.39 -0.32
C MET A 60 -8.46 -5.17 0.73
N GLN A 61 -7.37 -5.91 0.60
CA GLN A 61 -6.15 -5.63 1.36
C GLN A 61 -5.23 -4.78 0.50
N PHE A 62 -4.67 -3.71 1.06
CA PHE A 62 -3.55 -3.06 0.37
C PHE A 62 -2.24 -3.39 1.07
N ARG A 63 -1.19 -3.49 0.26
CA ARG A 63 0.14 -3.89 0.72
C ARG A 63 1.19 -3.06 -0.01
N LYS A 64 2.37 -3.01 0.58
CA LYS A 64 3.56 -2.45 -0.08
C LYS A 64 3.38 -1.00 -0.52
N LEU A 65 2.71 -0.20 0.33
CA LEU A 65 2.66 1.24 0.13
C LEU A 65 4.06 1.81 0.37
N ALA A 66 4.65 2.40 -0.64
CA ALA A 66 5.99 2.94 -0.54
C ALA A 66 6.15 4.18 -1.42
N THR A 67 6.88 5.15 -0.92
CA THR A 67 7.18 6.40 -1.62
C THR A 67 8.68 6.62 -1.62
N LEU A 68 9.26 7.02 -2.75
CA LEU A 68 10.67 7.34 -2.84
C LEU A 68 11.04 8.38 -1.78
N GLU A 69 12.22 8.22 -1.16
CA GLU A 69 12.62 9.03 -0.02
C GLU A 69 12.51 10.53 -0.29
N GLU A 70 12.98 10.99 -1.44
CA GLU A 70 12.95 12.41 -1.79
C GLU A 70 11.55 12.96 -2.00
N TYR A 71 10.54 12.10 -2.08
CA TYR A 71 9.13 12.47 -2.25
C TYR A 71 8.30 12.26 -0.99
N GLN A 72 8.89 11.78 0.10
CA GLN A 72 8.18 11.58 1.36
C GLN A 72 7.88 12.92 2.05
N GLY A 73 6.84 12.90 2.88
CA GLY A 73 6.44 14.10 3.62
C GLY A 73 5.70 15.15 2.81
N LYS A 74 5.23 14.81 1.61
CA LYS A 74 4.54 15.74 0.70
C LYS A 74 3.08 15.39 0.46
N GLY A 75 2.53 14.42 1.21
CA GLY A 75 1.15 14.01 1.08
C GLY A 75 0.86 13.03 -0.07
N ILE A 76 1.90 12.51 -0.73
CA ILE A 76 1.73 11.63 -1.88
C ILE A 76 1.11 10.30 -1.48
N ALA A 77 1.56 9.70 -0.39
CA ALA A 77 1.00 8.43 0.10
C ALA A 77 -0.48 8.59 0.44
N SER A 78 -0.86 9.69 1.09
CA SER A 78 -2.26 9.98 1.41
C SER A 78 -3.10 10.13 0.14
N TYR A 79 -2.57 10.81 -0.85
CA TYR A 79 -3.20 11.00 -2.16
C TYR A 79 -3.48 9.64 -2.81
N LEU A 80 -2.47 8.76 -2.80
CA LEU A 80 -2.60 7.42 -3.38
C LEU A 80 -3.60 6.55 -2.61
N LEU A 81 -3.56 6.60 -1.27
CA LEU A 81 -4.51 5.84 -0.44
C LEU A 81 -5.95 6.29 -0.67
N LYS A 82 -6.19 7.59 -0.76
CA LYS A 82 -7.55 8.09 -1.05
C LYS A 82 -8.04 7.58 -2.40
N TYR A 83 -7.15 7.48 -3.37
CA TYR A 83 -7.49 6.95 -4.69
C TYR A 83 -7.94 5.49 -4.59
N ILE A 84 -7.20 4.64 -3.87
CA ILE A 84 -7.55 3.22 -3.79
C ILE A 84 -8.83 2.99 -2.96
N LEU A 85 -9.15 3.87 -2.02
CA LEU A 85 -10.43 3.80 -1.30
C LEU A 85 -11.58 4.05 -2.26
N GLU A 86 -11.45 5.04 -3.15
CA GLU A 86 -12.47 5.29 -4.18
C GLU A 86 -12.53 4.13 -5.18
N PHE A 87 -11.40 3.54 -5.53
CA PHE A 87 -11.35 2.34 -6.36
C PHE A 87 -12.15 1.20 -5.72
N ALA A 88 -11.94 0.97 -4.42
CA ALA A 88 -12.67 -0.07 -3.70
C ALA A 88 -14.18 0.18 -3.68
N LYS A 89 -14.58 1.43 -3.46
CA LYS A 89 -16.01 1.80 -3.49
C LYS A 89 -16.60 1.55 -4.88
N SER A 90 -15.87 1.87 -5.93
CA SER A 90 -16.34 1.67 -7.31
C SER A 90 -16.56 0.20 -7.66
N ARG A 91 -15.94 -0.69 -6.91
CA ARG A 91 -16.07 -2.15 -7.10
C ARG A 91 -17.06 -2.77 -6.11
N ASP A 92 -17.83 -1.94 -5.40
CA ASP A 92 -18.84 -2.38 -4.43
C ASP A 92 -18.27 -3.25 -3.31
N LEU A 93 -17.03 -3.00 -2.91
CA LEU A 93 -16.42 -3.69 -1.79
C LEU A 93 -16.93 -3.12 -0.47
N GLN A 94 -16.86 -3.92 0.59
CA GLN A 94 -17.41 -3.57 1.90
C GLN A 94 -16.35 -3.17 2.91
N ASN A 95 -15.10 -3.58 2.69
CA ASN A 95 -14.04 -3.35 3.66
C ASN A 95 -12.69 -3.21 2.97
N VAL A 96 -11.86 -2.31 3.48
CA VAL A 96 -10.45 -2.17 3.08
C VAL A 96 -9.61 -2.33 4.34
N TRP A 97 -8.53 -3.10 4.26
CA TRP A 97 -7.69 -3.35 5.41
C TRP A 97 -6.20 -3.46 5.04
N CYS A 98 -5.37 -3.32 6.03
CA CYS A 98 -3.93 -3.50 5.86
C CYS A 98 -3.29 -3.98 7.16
N ASN A 99 -2.08 -4.52 7.03
CA ASN A 99 -1.19 -4.77 8.16
C ASN A 99 -0.30 -3.55 8.30
N ALA A 100 -0.60 -2.71 9.28
CA ALA A 100 0.13 -1.46 9.51
C ALA A 100 1.21 -1.68 10.56
N ARG A 101 2.42 -1.15 10.33
CA ARG A 101 3.41 -1.09 11.40
C ARG A 101 2.82 -0.25 12.54
N SER A 102 2.97 -0.71 13.78
CA SER A 102 2.36 -0.03 14.94
C SER A 102 2.79 1.42 15.07
N ASN A 103 3.99 1.78 14.63
CA ASN A 103 4.47 3.15 14.67
C ASN A 103 3.90 4.04 13.54
N LYS A 104 3.07 3.49 12.66
CA LYS A 104 2.42 4.23 11.57
C LYS A 104 0.91 4.35 11.75
N LYS A 105 0.37 3.93 12.90
CA LYS A 105 -1.08 3.95 13.14
C LYS A 105 -1.70 5.32 12.90
N SER A 106 -1.08 6.38 13.43
CA SER A 106 -1.64 7.72 13.31
C SER A 106 -1.79 8.18 11.86
N PHE A 107 -0.87 7.77 10.99
CA PHE A 107 -0.97 8.07 9.57
C PHE A 107 -2.23 7.45 8.96
N TYR A 108 -2.47 6.16 9.24
CA TYR A 108 -3.63 5.47 8.70
C TYR A 108 -4.94 5.95 9.35
N GLU A 109 -4.91 6.30 10.63
CA GLU A 109 -6.08 6.83 11.31
C GLU A 109 -6.56 8.15 10.69
N LYS A 110 -5.63 8.99 10.25
CA LYS A 110 -5.97 10.25 9.58
C LYS A 110 -6.70 10.04 8.25
N ILE A 111 -6.50 8.88 7.63
CA ILE A 111 -7.16 8.55 6.36
C ILE A 111 -8.51 7.89 6.61
N GLY A 112 -8.78 7.48 7.84
CA GLY A 112 -10.06 6.90 8.23
C GLY A 112 -10.02 5.44 8.64
N LEU A 113 -8.83 4.80 8.64
CA LEU A 113 -8.73 3.43 9.09
C LEU A 113 -8.76 3.37 10.62
N ALA A 114 -9.41 2.34 11.14
CA ALA A 114 -9.50 2.10 12.58
C ALA A 114 -8.57 0.94 12.96
N ASP A 115 -7.91 1.08 14.09
CA ASP A 115 -7.08 0.01 14.66
C ASP A 115 -8.00 -1.08 15.23
N THR A 116 -7.85 -2.31 14.76
CA THR A 116 -8.63 -3.45 15.27
C THR A 116 -8.06 -3.98 16.57
N HIS A 117 -6.86 -3.52 16.97
CA HIS A 117 -6.09 -4.02 18.11
C HIS A 117 -5.65 -5.49 17.96
N LYS A 118 -5.77 -6.06 16.77
CA LYS A 118 -5.21 -7.38 16.45
C LYS A 118 -3.78 -7.18 16.01
N THR A 119 -2.85 -7.51 16.89
CA THR A 119 -1.43 -7.27 16.68
C THR A 119 -0.66 -8.56 16.47
N PHE A 120 0.46 -8.45 15.79
CA PHE A 120 1.39 -9.57 15.61
C PHE A 120 2.80 -9.02 15.37
N VAL A 121 3.79 -9.88 15.54
CA VAL A 121 5.20 -9.51 15.29
C VAL A 121 5.70 -10.33 14.11
N LYS A 122 6.35 -9.67 13.17
CA LYS A 122 6.98 -10.32 12.02
C LYS A 122 8.31 -9.62 11.74
N ALA A 123 9.37 -10.41 11.59
CA ALA A 123 10.72 -9.89 11.31
C ALA A 123 11.15 -8.80 12.30
N GLY A 124 10.82 -8.99 13.59
CA GLY A 124 11.17 -8.05 14.65
C GLY A 124 10.35 -6.76 14.69
N GLN A 125 9.32 -6.64 13.86
CA GLN A 125 8.45 -5.47 13.79
C GLN A 125 7.06 -5.82 14.30
N GLU A 126 6.47 -4.91 15.09
CA GLU A 126 5.08 -5.06 15.51
C GLU A 126 4.14 -4.46 14.47
N PHE A 127 3.09 -5.21 14.14
CA PHE A 127 2.04 -4.79 13.23
C PHE A 127 0.69 -4.84 13.93
N THR A 128 -0.22 -3.99 13.47
CA THR A 128 -1.63 -4.08 13.85
C THR A 128 -2.48 -4.08 12.58
N ILE A 129 -3.58 -4.81 12.62
CA ILE A 129 -4.52 -4.83 11.50
C ILE A 129 -5.41 -3.60 11.61
N MET A 130 -5.46 -2.80 10.55
CA MET A 130 -6.31 -1.62 10.47
C MET A 130 -7.29 -1.77 9.33
N GLN A 131 -8.50 -1.23 9.49
CA GLN A 131 -9.56 -1.39 8.51
C GLN A 131 -10.45 -0.17 8.40
N LEU A 132 -11.11 -0.06 7.25
CA LEU A 132 -12.14 0.94 6.99
C LEU A 132 -13.32 0.23 6.32
N LYS A 133 -14.48 0.29 6.96
CA LYS A 133 -15.70 -0.21 6.38
C LYS A 133 -16.25 0.84 5.42
N LEU A 134 -16.55 0.42 4.22
CA LEU A 134 -17.02 1.30 3.14
C LEU A 134 -18.52 1.48 3.17
#